data_392734e6fbd8866b6ee4fa3eb4bdb91c
#
_entry.id   392734e6fbd8866b6ee4fa3eb4bdb91c
#
_cell.length_a   1.000
_cell.length_b   1.000
_cell.length_c   1.000
_cell.angle_alpha   90.00
_cell.angle_beta   90.00
_cell.angle_gamma   90.00
#
_symmetry.space_group_name_H-M   'P 1'
#
loop_
_entity.id
_entity.type
_entity.pdbx_description
1 polymer ?
#
loop_
_entity_poly.entity_id
_entity_poly.type
_entity_poly.pdbx_seq_one_letter_code
_entity_poly.pdbx_strand_id
1 'polypeptide(L)'
;MKLFSPKRTRQPAAYGYARVSSAGQNLDRQLDALKSAGIEESRIFCDRKSGKDFNRPGWTKLERRLRKGDALVIPSLDRLGRNYVEILEKWRHLTKNREVSIRVLDMPVLNTGGAYGLVMRFIVELVLRVLAFVAECERKHIRERQKAGIEAAKSRGVRFGRPRVELPPQFDFWAEKTAAREVRQTDAARECGMSPTTFRRYYQAWKRGLPDPHGYPSQTPSKTSRQKV
;
A
#
# COMPACT_ATOMS: atom_id res chain seq x y z
N MET A 1 -29.44 53.69 12.58
CA MET A 1 -28.81 52.85 13.63
C MET A 1 -28.98 51.41 13.20
N LYS A 2 -27.94 50.78 12.60
CA LYS A 2 -28.02 49.41 12.14
C LYS A 2 -27.71 48.50 13.33
N LEU A 3 -28.72 47.76 13.80
CA LEU A 3 -28.57 46.73 14.83
C LEU A 3 -27.63 45.66 14.30
N PHE A 4 -26.45 45.54 14.90
CA PHE A 4 -25.53 44.42 14.70
C PHE A 4 -26.15 43.18 15.34
N SER A 5 -26.74 42.30 14.56
CA SER A 5 -27.12 40.96 15.01
C SER A 5 -25.89 40.20 15.40
N PRO A 6 -25.77 39.66 16.62
CA PRO A 6 -24.62 38.89 17.02
C PRO A 6 -24.50 37.66 16.12
N LYS A 7 -23.34 37.47 15.46
CA LYS A 7 -23.02 36.25 14.70
C LYS A 7 -23.25 35.07 15.62
N ARG A 8 -24.22 34.23 15.35
CA ARG A 8 -24.42 32.94 16.04
C ARG A 8 -23.12 32.18 15.98
N THR A 9 -22.38 32.15 17.07
CA THR A 9 -21.17 31.34 17.23
C THR A 9 -21.62 29.88 17.19
N ARG A 10 -21.23 29.18 16.11
CA ARG A 10 -21.50 27.75 15.97
C ARG A 10 -20.82 27.02 17.14
N GLN A 11 -21.57 26.17 17.83
CA GLN A 11 -21.00 25.29 18.85
C GLN A 11 -20.02 24.27 18.24
N PRO A 12 -18.88 24.00 18.87
CA PRO A 12 -17.96 22.94 18.45
C PRO A 12 -18.68 21.62 18.28
N ALA A 13 -18.37 20.91 17.19
CA ALA A 13 -18.99 19.61 16.88
C ALA A 13 -17.95 18.49 16.93
N ALA A 14 -18.37 17.29 17.31
CA ALA A 14 -17.54 16.08 17.21
C ALA A 14 -17.92 15.28 15.97
N TYR A 15 -16.90 14.82 15.25
CA TYR A 15 -17.02 14.00 14.05
C TYR A 15 -16.24 12.70 14.20
N GLY A 16 -16.79 11.59 13.70
CA GLY A 16 -16.14 10.28 13.67
C GLY A 16 -15.54 9.96 12.31
N TYR A 17 -14.41 9.25 12.30
CA TYR A 17 -13.86 8.69 11.07
C TYR A 17 -13.46 7.24 11.25
N ALA A 18 -13.95 6.37 10.35
CA ALA A 18 -13.62 4.95 10.30
C ALA A 18 -13.07 4.58 8.91
N ARG A 19 -12.18 3.58 8.87
CA ARG A 19 -11.60 3.08 7.62
C ARG A 19 -11.30 1.60 7.69
N VAL A 20 -11.63 0.88 6.61
CA VAL A 20 -11.22 -0.53 6.43
C VAL A 20 -10.49 -0.71 5.09
N SER A 21 -9.47 -1.57 5.11
CA SER A 21 -8.62 -1.84 3.94
C SER A 21 -9.07 -3.07 3.14
N SER A 22 -9.87 -3.95 3.72
CA SER A 22 -10.37 -5.17 3.08
C SER A 22 -11.82 -5.46 3.49
N ALA A 23 -12.52 -6.26 2.69
CA ALA A 23 -13.90 -6.66 2.95
C ALA A 23 -14.08 -7.49 4.24
N GLY A 24 -13.00 -8.08 4.76
CA GLY A 24 -13.03 -8.89 5.99
C GLY A 24 -12.73 -8.12 7.28
N GLN A 25 -12.36 -6.83 7.22
CA GLN A 25 -12.19 -6.02 8.41
C GLN A 25 -13.54 -5.44 8.86
N ASN A 26 -13.86 -5.69 10.13
CA ASN A 26 -15.15 -5.31 10.70
C ASN A 26 -15.27 -3.79 10.85
N LEU A 27 -15.91 -3.14 9.86
CA LEU A 27 -16.25 -1.71 9.93
C LEU A 27 -17.27 -1.47 11.06
N ASP A 28 -18.18 -2.41 11.27
CA ASP A 28 -19.27 -2.26 12.23
C ASP A 28 -18.72 -2.08 13.66
N ARG A 29 -17.68 -2.83 14.02
CA ARG A 29 -16.99 -2.65 15.31
C ARG A 29 -16.42 -1.23 15.48
N GLN A 30 -15.92 -0.62 14.39
CA GLN A 30 -15.41 0.76 14.45
C GLN A 30 -16.55 1.77 14.57
N LEU A 31 -17.66 1.53 13.88
CA LEU A 31 -18.86 2.36 13.97
C LEU A 31 -19.46 2.30 15.39
N ASP A 32 -19.56 1.11 15.96
CA ASP A 32 -20.06 0.90 17.32
C ASP A 32 -19.18 1.61 18.35
N ALA A 33 -17.85 1.53 18.21
CA ALA A 33 -16.92 2.24 19.08
C ALA A 33 -17.10 3.77 19.00
N LEU A 34 -17.32 4.31 17.79
CA LEU A 34 -17.58 5.75 17.60
C LEU A 34 -18.94 6.16 18.16
N LYS A 35 -19.98 5.36 17.95
CA LYS A 35 -21.32 5.59 18.53
C LYS A 35 -21.27 5.55 20.06
N SER A 36 -20.59 4.58 20.64
CA SER A 36 -20.36 4.45 22.09
C SER A 36 -19.56 5.63 22.66
N ALA A 37 -18.70 6.24 21.86
CA ALA A 37 -17.98 7.47 22.22
C ALA A 37 -18.84 8.75 22.10
N GLY A 38 -20.14 8.62 21.81
CA GLY A 38 -21.12 9.72 21.73
C GLY A 38 -21.15 10.44 20.37
N ILE A 39 -20.65 9.83 19.30
CA ILE A 39 -20.71 10.44 17.97
C ILE A 39 -22.01 10.04 17.26
N GLU A 40 -22.81 11.04 16.89
CA GLU A 40 -23.99 10.83 16.06
C GLU A 40 -23.66 10.17 14.71
N GLU A 41 -24.48 9.23 14.26
CA GLU A 41 -24.27 8.51 13.02
C GLU A 41 -24.15 9.44 11.79
N SER A 42 -24.93 10.52 11.77
CA SER A 42 -24.88 11.56 10.74
C SER A 42 -23.54 12.29 10.66
N ARG A 43 -22.70 12.19 11.68
CA ARG A 43 -21.39 12.81 11.81
C ARG A 43 -20.24 11.82 11.70
N ILE A 44 -20.53 10.55 11.36
CA ILE A 44 -19.53 9.52 11.13
C ILE A 44 -19.26 9.41 9.62
N PHE A 45 -17.99 9.53 9.25
CA PHE A 45 -17.52 9.39 7.88
C PHE A 45 -16.72 8.10 7.74
N CYS A 46 -16.95 7.37 6.64
CA CYS A 46 -16.31 6.08 6.42
C CYS A 46 -15.68 6.00 5.05
N ASP A 47 -14.55 5.30 4.96
CA ASP A 47 -13.94 4.87 3.70
C ASP A 47 -13.78 3.35 3.69
N ARG A 48 -14.31 2.70 2.64
CA ARG A 48 -14.17 1.26 2.38
C ARG A 48 -13.32 1.10 1.13
N LYS A 49 -12.00 0.87 1.25
CA LYS A 49 -11.16 0.60 0.07
C LYS A 49 -9.88 -0.16 0.39
N SER A 50 -9.51 -1.06 -0.54
CA SER A 50 -8.26 -1.80 -0.53
C SER A 50 -7.02 -0.90 -0.70
N GLY A 51 -5.89 -1.37 -0.21
CA GLY A 51 -4.66 -0.63 0.04
C GLY A 51 -3.99 0.15 -1.09
N LYS A 52 -4.44 0.06 -2.34
CA LYS A 52 -3.78 0.71 -3.49
C LYS A 52 -4.43 2.02 -3.95
N ASP A 53 -5.65 2.32 -3.54
CA ASP A 53 -6.37 3.48 -4.03
C ASP A 53 -6.26 4.67 -3.05
N PHE A 54 -5.70 5.79 -3.54
CA PHE A 54 -5.51 7.03 -2.76
C PHE A 54 -6.80 7.82 -2.56
N ASN A 55 -7.89 7.46 -3.23
CA ASN A 55 -9.14 8.19 -3.17
C ASN A 55 -9.89 7.86 -1.87
N ARG A 56 -9.96 8.81 -0.96
CA ARG A 56 -10.68 8.75 0.33
C ARG A 56 -11.81 9.77 0.35
N PRO A 57 -12.94 9.48 -0.33
CA PRO A 57 -14.05 10.44 -0.43
C PRO A 57 -14.67 10.77 0.93
N GLY A 58 -14.73 9.81 1.86
CA GLY A 58 -15.19 10.03 3.22
C GLY A 58 -14.29 11.00 3.98
N TRP A 59 -12.97 10.80 3.92
CA TRP A 59 -12.00 11.72 4.50
C TRP A 59 -12.11 13.13 3.91
N THR A 60 -12.17 13.24 2.59
CA THR A 60 -12.29 14.54 1.91
C THR A 60 -13.56 15.29 2.31
N LYS A 61 -14.69 14.58 2.44
CA LYS A 61 -15.95 15.17 2.93
C LYS A 61 -15.82 15.62 4.38
N LEU A 62 -15.24 14.80 5.24
CA LEU A 62 -15.00 15.12 6.64
C LEU A 62 -14.11 16.36 6.77
N GLU A 63 -12.98 16.40 6.08
CA GLU A 63 -12.01 17.47 6.15
C GLU A 63 -12.63 18.84 5.73
N ARG A 64 -13.51 18.83 4.72
CA ARG A 64 -14.27 20.04 4.34
C ARG A 64 -15.26 20.50 5.41
N ARG A 65 -15.75 19.58 6.25
CA ARG A 65 -16.70 19.89 7.34
C ARG A 65 -16.04 20.37 8.62
N LEU A 66 -14.87 19.87 8.93
CA LEU A 66 -14.11 20.22 10.13
C LEU A 66 -13.78 21.71 10.15
N ARG A 67 -13.99 22.35 11.29
CA ARG A 67 -13.68 23.76 11.52
C ARG A 67 -12.94 23.91 12.85
N LYS A 68 -12.33 25.07 13.05
CA LYS A 68 -11.68 25.45 14.31
C LYS A 68 -12.59 25.17 15.50
N GLY A 69 -12.04 24.49 16.51
CA GLY A 69 -12.74 24.10 17.73
C GLY A 69 -13.48 22.78 17.65
N ASP A 70 -13.69 22.18 16.46
CA ASP A 70 -14.30 20.87 16.31
C ASP A 70 -13.39 19.76 16.85
N ALA A 71 -13.97 18.58 17.08
CA ALA A 71 -13.24 17.37 17.51
C ALA A 71 -13.34 16.27 16.44
N LEU A 72 -12.21 15.68 16.09
CA LEU A 72 -12.16 14.44 15.32
C LEU A 72 -11.95 13.25 16.25
N VAL A 73 -12.83 12.28 16.18
CA VAL A 73 -12.74 11.02 16.95
C VAL A 73 -12.44 9.88 16.02
N ILE A 74 -11.37 9.13 16.32
CA ILE A 74 -10.93 7.97 15.52
C ILE A 74 -10.76 6.76 16.43
N PRO A 75 -11.08 5.53 15.95
CA PRO A 75 -10.89 4.31 16.74
C PRO A 75 -9.42 4.05 17.06
N SER A 76 -8.53 4.25 16.09
CA SER A 76 -7.09 4.02 16.20
C SER A 76 -6.30 4.97 15.32
N LEU A 77 -5.01 5.16 15.64
CA LEU A 77 -4.16 6.14 14.98
C LEU A 77 -3.93 5.84 13.49
N ASP A 78 -3.90 4.56 13.11
CA ASP A 78 -3.72 4.10 11.73
C ASP A 78 -4.90 4.46 10.80
N ARG A 79 -6.01 4.97 11.36
CA ARG A 79 -7.11 5.50 10.54
C ARG A 79 -6.71 6.81 9.85
N LEU A 80 -5.83 7.61 10.45
CA LEU A 80 -5.35 8.87 9.85
C LEU A 80 -4.47 8.65 8.64
N GLY A 81 -3.57 7.65 8.67
CA GLY A 81 -2.61 7.43 7.59
C GLY A 81 -2.28 5.95 7.40
N ARG A 82 -1.49 5.66 6.34
CA ARG A 82 -0.97 4.31 6.03
C ARG A 82 0.43 4.12 6.56
N ASN A 83 1.15 5.19 6.66
CA ASN A 83 2.48 5.24 7.20
C ASN A 83 2.55 6.38 8.21
N TYR A 84 3.61 6.37 8.96
CA TYR A 84 3.78 7.27 10.05
C TYR A 84 3.95 8.73 9.60
N VAL A 85 4.61 8.99 8.48
CA VAL A 85 4.79 10.35 7.96
C VAL A 85 3.44 10.97 7.61
N GLU A 86 2.59 10.22 6.92
CA GLU A 86 1.21 10.65 6.59
C GLU A 86 0.37 10.93 7.85
N ILE A 87 0.52 10.09 8.90
CA ILE A 87 -0.17 10.29 10.17
C ILE A 87 0.28 11.60 10.83
N LEU A 88 1.59 11.84 10.92
CA LEU A 88 2.15 13.07 11.49
C LEU A 88 1.72 14.32 10.74
N GLU A 89 1.77 14.29 9.42
CA GLU A 89 1.38 15.42 8.58
C GLU A 89 -0.09 15.78 8.80
N LYS A 90 -0.99 14.78 8.76
CA LYS A 90 -2.41 15.00 9.02
C LYS A 90 -2.69 15.45 10.45
N TRP A 91 -1.99 14.85 11.41
CA TRP A 91 -2.08 15.27 12.80
C TRP A 91 -1.73 16.74 12.97
N ARG A 92 -0.57 17.15 12.45
CA ARG A 92 -0.13 18.56 12.50
C ARG A 92 -1.08 19.47 11.76
N HIS A 93 -1.52 19.08 10.58
CA HIS A 93 -2.48 19.84 9.79
C HIS A 93 -3.79 20.08 10.56
N LEU A 94 -4.36 19.07 11.16
CA LEU A 94 -5.60 19.18 11.93
C LEU A 94 -5.40 20.00 13.21
N THR A 95 -4.38 19.69 13.99
CA THR A 95 -4.21 20.31 15.32
C THR A 95 -3.61 21.70 15.27
N LYS A 96 -2.61 21.94 14.41
CA LYS A 96 -1.90 23.25 14.33
C LYS A 96 -2.57 24.20 13.32
N ASN A 97 -2.90 23.71 12.12
CA ASN A 97 -3.38 24.60 11.05
C ASN A 97 -4.89 24.82 11.11
N ARG A 98 -5.66 23.80 11.50
CA ARG A 98 -7.11 23.87 11.55
C ARG A 98 -7.68 24.02 12.95
N GLU A 99 -6.86 23.92 13.97
CA GLU A 99 -7.23 24.01 15.38
C GLU A 99 -8.38 23.03 15.76
N VAL A 100 -8.33 21.82 15.18
CA VAL A 100 -9.24 20.70 15.46
C VAL A 100 -8.61 19.82 16.54
N SER A 101 -9.37 19.45 17.57
CA SER A 101 -8.91 18.48 18.55
C SER A 101 -9.04 17.05 18.00
N ILE A 102 -8.12 16.15 18.41
CA ILE A 102 -8.16 14.74 18.04
C ILE A 102 -8.33 13.89 19.28
N ARG A 103 -9.25 12.92 19.21
CA ARG A 103 -9.46 11.86 20.22
C ARG A 103 -9.22 10.50 19.56
N VAL A 104 -8.30 9.73 20.14
CA VAL A 104 -7.96 8.38 19.70
C VAL A 104 -8.51 7.41 20.77
N LEU A 105 -9.44 6.54 20.38
CA LEU A 105 -10.17 5.72 21.36
C LEU A 105 -9.31 4.63 22.01
N ASP A 106 -8.41 4.02 21.23
CA ASP A 106 -7.46 3.00 21.72
C ASP A 106 -6.24 3.59 22.42
N MET A 107 -6.00 4.91 22.31
CA MET A 107 -4.87 5.61 22.91
C MET A 107 -5.28 6.96 23.54
N PRO A 108 -5.98 6.95 24.66
CA PRO A 108 -6.48 8.18 25.30
C PRO A 108 -5.38 9.21 25.65
N VAL A 109 -4.14 8.75 25.84
CA VAL A 109 -2.97 9.62 26.08
C VAL A 109 -2.68 10.58 24.93
N LEU A 110 -3.16 10.27 23.73
CA LEU A 110 -3.00 11.11 22.53
C LEU A 110 -4.13 12.14 22.35
N ASN A 111 -5.11 12.18 23.25
CA ASN A 111 -6.23 13.11 23.13
C ASN A 111 -5.75 14.56 23.29
N THR A 112 -6.06 15.40 22.30
CA THR A 112 -5.62 16.81 22.29
C THR A 112 -6.69 17.77 22.81
N GLY A 113 -7.89 17.28 23.09
CA GLY A 113 -9.00 18.06 23.64
C GLY A 113 -8.92 18.15 25.17
N GLY A 114 -9.02 19.37 25.71
CA GLY A 114 -9.01 19.64 27.16
C GLY A 114 -7.97 20.69 27.56
N ALA A 115 -7.92 21.02 28.86
CA ALA A 115 -7.05 22.04 29.45
C ALA A 115 -5.55 21.65 29.48
N TYR A 116 -5.15 20.67 28.68
CA TYR A 116 -3.77 20.21 28.62
C TYR A 116 -2.91 21.24 27.86
N GLY A 117 -2.12 21.99 28.63
CA GLY A 117 -1.25 23.05 28.14
C GLY A 117 -0.14 22.57 27.21
N LEU A 118 0.81 23.47 26.97
CA LEU A 118 1.96 23.29 26.05
C LEU A 118 2.75 21.99 26.26
N VAL A 119 2.85 21.54 27.53
CA VAL A 119 3.56 20.31 27.92
C VAL A 119 2.91 19.05 27.34
N MET A 120 1.59 18.95 27.35
CA MET A 120 0.92 17.76 26.80
C MET A 120 1.04 17.71 25.26
N ARG A 121 1.00 18.85 24.59
CA ARG A 121 1.27 18.91 23.14
C ARG A 121 2.68 18.44 22.81
N PHE A 122 3.66 18.80 23.62
CA PHE A 122 5.04 18.32 23.46
C PHE A 122 5.14 16.80 23.71
N ILE A 123 4.51 16.29 24.75
CA ILE A 123 4.49 14.85 25.08
C ILE A 123 3.85 14.06 23.91
N VAL A 124 2.73 14.50 23.39
CA VAL A 124 2.07 13.86 22.24
C VAL A 124 2.99 13.85 21.02
N GLU A 125 3.68 14.98 20.72
CA GLU A 125 4.59 15.04 19.59
C GLU A 125 5.81 14.10 19.80
N LEU A 126 6.29 13.98 21.02
CA LEU A 126 7.38 13.06 21.38
C LEU A 126 6.95 11.61 21.23
N VAL A 127 5.80 11.22 21.77
CA VAL A 127 5.24 9.86 21.64
C VAL A 127 5.05 9.49 20.17
N LEU A 128 4.50 10.40 19.39
CA LEU A 128 4.33 10.20 17.97
C LEU A 128 5.69 9.99 17.26
N ARG A 129 6.76 10.70 17.62
CA ARG A 129 8.10 10.50 17.06
C ARG A 129 8.71 9.16 17.45
N VAL A 130 8.51 8.73 18.69
CA VAL A 130 9.00 7.43 19.17
C VAL A 130 8.31 6.30 18.43
N LEU A 131 6.97 6.36 18.29
CA LEU A 131 6.22 5.37 17.49
C LEU A 131 6.67 5.32 16.03
N ALA A 132 7.07 6.46 15.44
CA ALA A 132 7.68 6.51 14.11
C ALA A 132 8.97 5.71 14.03
N PHE A 133 9.83 6.02 14.94
CA PHE A 133 11.15 5.40 14.98
C PHE A 133 11.03 3.87 15.13
N VAL A 134 10.17 3.41 16.04
CA VAL A 134 9.90 1.98 16.23
C VAL A 134 9.37 1.33 14.95
N ALA A 135 8.39 1.95 14.30
CA ALA A 135 7.83 1.43 13.05
C ALA A 135 8.87 1.37 11.90
N GLU A 136 9.78 2.34 11.84
CA GLU A 136 10.86 2.33 10.84
C GLU A 136 11.90 1.25 11.14
N CYS A 137 12.27 1.06 12.40
CA CYS A 137 13.14 -0.05 12.84
C CYS A 137 12.53 -1.41 12.49
N GLU A 138 11.24 -1.59 12.74
CA GLU A 138 10.53 -2.84 12.41
C GLU A 138 10.52 -3.12 10.91
N ARG A 139 10.26 -2.11 10.08
CA ARG A 139 10.35 -2.25 8.62
C ARG A 139 11.75 -2.62 8.14
N LYS A 140 12.79 -2.03 8.75
CA LYS A 140 14.17 -2.34 8.44
C LYS A 140 14.47 -3.81 8.76
N HIS A 141 14.10 -4.28 9.94
CA HIS A 141 14.30 -5.68 10.36
C HIS A 141 13.51 -6.66 9.49
N ILE A 142 12.31 -6.32 9.04
CA ILE A 142 11.54 -7.16 8.11
C ILE A 142 12.27 -7.27 6.77
N ARG A 143 12.77 -6.16 6.20
CA ARG A 143 13.52 -6.16 4.95
C ARG A 143 14.81 -6.96 5.04
N GLU A 144 15.55 -6.82 6.14
CA GLU A 144 16.77 -7.56 6.39
C GLU A 144 16.52 -9.07 6.48
N ARG A 145 15.51 -9.49 7.25
CA ARG A 145 15.09 -10.90 7.33
C ARG A 145 14.64 -11.44 5.98
N GLN A 146 13.89 -10.64 5.22
CA GLN A 146 13.44 -11.01 3.88
C GLN A 146 14.60 -11.16 2.91
N LYS A 147 15.58 -10.24 2.95
CA LYS A 147 16.80 -10.33 2.13
C LYS A 147 17.61 -11.58 2.48
N ALA A 148 17.86 -11.84 3.75
CA ALA A 148 18.56 -13.02 4.21
C ALA A 148 17.83 -14.31 3.80
N GLY A 149 16.50 -14.34 3.92
CA GLY A 149 15.68 -15.48 3.47
C GLY A 149 15.76 -15.73 1.96
N ILE A 150 15.76 -14.66 1.15
CA ILE A 150 15.92 -14.76 -0.30
C ILE A 150 17.32 -15.26 -0.67
N GLU A 151 18.36 -14.76 -0.03
CA GLU A 151 19.75 -15.20 -0.24
C GLU A 151 19.92 -16.68 0.12
N ALA A 152 19.41 -17.09 1.27
CA ALA A 152 19.43 -18.51 1.69
C ALA A 152 18.60 -19.41 0.77
N ALA A 153 17.51 -18.94 0.20
CA ALA A 153 16.74 -19.69 -0.78
C ALA A 153 17.47 -19.78 -2.13
N LYS A 154 18.12 -18.70 -2.58
CA LYS A 154 18.96 -18.71 -3.78
C LYS A 154 20.12 -19.67 -3.67
N SER A 155 20.79 -19.75 -2.52
CA SER A 155 21.89 -20.71 -2.30
C SER A 155 21.43 -22.17 -2.36
N ARG A 156 20.15 -22.44 -2.05
CA ARG A 156 19.51 -23.76 -2.25
C ARG A 156 18.96 -23.98 -3.66
N GLY A 157 19.25 -23.09 -4.61
CA GLY A 157 18.79 -23.20 -5.99
C GLY A 157 17.36 -22.72 -6.26
N VAL A 158 16.67 -22.14 -5.27
CA VAL A 158 15.32 -21.59 -5.48
C VAL A 158 15.41 -20.35 -6.36
N ARG A 159 14.65 -20.36 -7.44
CA ARG A 159 14.56 -19.24 -8.38
C ARG A 159 13.41 -18.32 -8.01
N PHE A 160 13.68 -17.03 -8.00
CA PHE A 160 12.69 -15.99 -7.78
C PHE A 160 12.40 -15.26 -9.10
N GLY A 161 11.22 -14.70 -9.22
CA GLY A 161 10.79 -13.93 -10.37
C GLY A 161 9.70 -14.63 -11.19
N ARG A 162 9.41 -14.06 -12.36
CA ARG A 162 8.40 -14.63 -13.27
C ARG A 162 8.91 -15.95 -13.83
N PRO A 163 8.06 -17.00 -13.90
CA PRO A 163 8.41 -18.25 -14.56
C PRO A 163 8.90 -18.00 -15.99
N ARG A 164 9.84 -18.84 -16.43
CA ARG A 164 10.32 -18.76 -17.82
C ARG A 164 9.19 -19.14 -18.77
N VAL A 165 9.22 -18.53 -19.94
CA VAL A 165 8.38 -18.96 -21.04
C VAL A 165 9.02 -20.23 -21.60
N GLU A 166 8.27 -21.33 -21.61
CA GLU A 166 8.68 -22.54 -22.31
C GLU A 166 8.55 -22.26 -23.81
N LEU A 167 9.66 -22.48 -24.54
CA LEU A 167 9.64 -22.30 -25.99
C LEU A 167 8.91 -23.47 -26.63
N PRO A 168 7.99 -23.21 -27.57
CA PRO A 168 7.32 -24.28 -28.30
C PRO A 168 8.33 -25.06 -29.16
N PRO A 169 8.13 -26.35 -29.40
CA PRO A 169 9.07 -27.20 -30.15
C PRO A 169 9.41 -26.67 -31.55
N GLN A 170 8.49 -25.94 -32.16
CA GLN A 170 8.65 -25.33 -33.49
C GLN A 170 9.39 -23.99 -33.48
N PHE A 171 9.86 -23.50 -32.33
CA PHE A 171 10.48 -22.17 -32.23
C PHE A 171 11.72 -22.05 -33.11
N ASP A 172 12.62 -23.03 -33.07
CA ASP A 172 13.87 -23.02 -33.81
C ASP A 172 13.60 -22.98 -35.32
N PHE A 173 12.65 -23.78 -35.80
CA PHE A 173 12.23 -23.78 -37.21
C PHE A 173 11.75 -22.38 -37.67
N TRP A 174 10.90 -21.74 -36.90
CA TRP A 174 10.40 -20.40 -37.22
C TRP A 174 11.45 -19.32 -37.06
N ALA A 175 12.40 -19.49 -36.14
CA ALA A 175 13.55 -18.60 -35.96
C ALA A 175 14.49 -18.67 -37.18
N GLU A 176 14.78 -19.88 -37.71
CA GLU A 176 15.57 -20.07 -38.92
C GLU A 176 14.91 -19.42 -40.15
N LYS A 177 13.62 -19.67 -40.38
CA LYS A 177 12.87 -19.05 -41.48
C LYS A 177 12.84 -17.51 -41.36
N THR A 178 12.76 -17.00 -40.16
CA THR A 178 12.84 -15.56 -39.92
C THR A 178 14.26 -15.01 -40.22
N ALA A 179 15.30 -15.78 -39.89
CA ALA A 179 16.68 -15.41 -40.20
C ALA A 179 16.97 -15.41 -41.71
N ALA A 180 16.37 -16.39 -42.42
CA ALA A 180 16.43 -16.46 -43.90
C ALA A 180 15.55 -15.42 -44.60
N ARG A 181 14.82 -14.57 -43.86
CA ARG A 181 13.86 -13.57 -44.37
C ARG A 181 12.67 -14.16 -45.15
N GLU A 182 12.38 -15.43 -44.98
CA GLU A 182 11.26 -16.09 -45.63
C GLU A 182 9.92 -15.73 -44.95
N VAL A 183 9.95 -15.44 -43.64
CA VAL A 183 8.76 -15.13 -42.83
C VAL A 183 9.02 -13.88 -41.97
N ARG A 184 8.00 -13.06 -41.78
CA ARG A 184 8.07 -11.91 -40.85
C ARG A 184 8.03 -12.39 -39.39
N GLN A 185 8.72 -11.65 -38.50
CA GLN A 185 8.73 -11.98 -37.06
C GLN A 185 7.33 -12.03 -36.45
N THR A 186 6.39 -11.24 -36.95
CA THR A 186 4.99 -11.23 -36.47
C THR A 186 4.25 -12.52 -36.82
N ASP A 187 4.52 -13.06 -37.99
CA ASP A 187 3.86 -14.29 -38.45
C ASP A 187 4.49 -15.51 -37.78
N ALA A 188 5.80 -15.56 -37.65
CA ALA A 188 6.53 -16.56 -36.88
C ALA A 188 6.08 -16.57 -35.39
N ALA A 189 5.86 -15.39 -34.81
CA ALA A 189 5.34 -15.28 -33.44
C ALA A 189 3.93 -15.90 -33.32
N ARG A 190 3.06 -15.67 -34.29
CA ARG A 190 1.71 -16.22 -34.33
C ARG A 190 1.74 -17.75 -34.42
N GLU A 191 2.57 -18.30 -35.30
CA GLU A 191 2.74 -19.75 -35.46
C GLU A 191 3.33 -20.42 -34.19
N CYS A 192 4.16 -19.70 -33.44
CA CYS A 192 4.68 -20.13 -32.16
C CYS A 192 3.69 -19.93 -30.99
N GLY A 193 2.48 -19.36 -31.21
CA GLY A 193 1.56 -19.02 -30.14
C GLY A 193 2.09 -17.98 -29.15
N MET A 194 3.05 -17.13 -29.59
CA MET A 194 3.74 -16.17 -28.75
C MET A 194 3.35 -14.74 -29.11
N SER A 195 3.46 -13.83 -28.15
CA SER A 195 3.37 -12.39 -28.49
C SER A 195 4.57 -11.96 -29.35
N PRO A 196 4.40 -11.03 -30.30
CA PRO A 196 5.49 -10.53 -31.14
C PRO A 196 6.69 -10.02 -30.33
N THR A 197 6.44 -9.36 -29.21
CA THR A 197 7.49 -8.86 -28.30
C THR A 197 8.26 -10.01 -27.64
N THR A 198 7.57 -11.07 -27.22
CA THR A 198 8.20 -12.25 -26.62
C THR A 198 9.02 -12.99 -27.66
N PHE A 199 8.46 -13.26 -28.84
CA PHE A 199 9.17 -13.90 -29.94
C PHE A 199 10.43 -13.12 -30.30
N ARG A 200 10.34 -11.79 -30.53
CA ARG A 200 11.49 -10.93 -30.86
C ARG A 200 12.61 -11.04 -29.83
N ARG A 201 12.28 -11.07 -28.55
CA ARG A 201 13.26 -11.17 -27.47
C ARG A 201 14.01 -12.52 -27.52
N TYR A 202 13.28 -13.62 -27.66
CA TYR A 202 13.86 -14.97 -27.75
C TYR A 202 14.62 -15.17 -29.08
N TYR A 203 14.11 -14.64 -30.17
CA TYR A 203 14.81 -14.65 -31.47
C TYR A 203 16.15 -13.92 -31.45
N GLN A 204 16.23 -12.79 -30.75
CA GLN A 204 17.52 -12.08 -30.58
C GLN A 204 18.51 -12.89 -29.74
N ALA A 205 18.05 -13.61 -28.72
CA ALA A 205 18.88 -14.51 -27.94
C ALA A 205 19.37 -15.70 -28.79
N TRP A 206 18.48 -16.31 -29.54
CA TRP A 206 18.77 -17.41 -30.47
C TRP A 206 19.84 -17.00 -31.50
N LYS A 207 19.72 -15.82 -32.13
CA LYS A 207 20.74 -15.29 -33.04
C LYS A 207 22.13 -15.14 -32.42
N ARG A 208 22.19 -14.94 -31.12
CA ARG A 208 23.43 -14.80 -30.34
C ARG A 208 23.94 -16.14 -29.79
N GLY A 209 23.28 -17.24 -30.09
CA GLY A 209 23.60 -18.56 -29.50
C GLY A 209 23.35 -18.66 -28.03
N LEU A 210 22.50 -17.78 -27.46
CA LEU A 210 22.16 -17.78 -26.05
C LEU A 210 20.90 -18.63 -25.81
N PRO A 211 20.90 -19.55 -24.84
CA PRO A 211 19.76 -20.39 -24.54
C PRO A 211 18.56 -19.65 -23.95
N ASP A 212 18.78 -18.42 -23.48
CA ASP A 212 17.77 -17.59 -22.82
C ASP A 212 18.12 -16.09 -23.00
N PRO A 213 17.15 -15.22 -23.31
CA PRO A 213 17.34 -13.76 -23.40
C PRO A 213 17.90 -13.10 -22.14
N HIS A 214 17.81 -13.77 -21.00
CA HIS A 214 18.28 -13.27 -19.71
C HIS A 214 19.68 -13.77 -19.30
N GLY A 215 20.38 -14.51 -20.21
CA GLY A 215 21.78 -14.91 -19.99
C GLY A 215 22.03 -15.94 -18.88
N TYR A 216 21.00 -16.61 -18.36
CA TYR A 216 21.16 -17.66 -17.36
C TYR A 216 21.48 -19.00 -18.03
N PRO A 217 22.47 -19.75 -17.54
CA PRO A 217 22.80 -21.06 -18.11
C PRO A 217 21.57 -21.99 -18.03
N SER A 218 21.29 -22.67 -19.14
CA SER A 218 20.27 -23.72 -19.20
C SER A 218 20.72 -24.88 -18.30
N GLN A 219 20.10 -25.00 -17.12
CA GLN A 219 20.10 -26.29 -16.43
C GLN A 219 19.02 -27.15 -17.09
N THR A 220 19.38 -27.85 -18.14
CA THR A 220 18.69 -29.06 -18.53
C THR A 220 18.86 -30.07 -17.37
N PRO A 221 17.79 -30.58 -16.76
CA PRO A 221 17.96 -31.73 -15.88
C PRO A 221 18.47 -32.86 -16.79
N SER A 222 19.69 -33.33 -16.53
CA SER A 222 20.22 -34.51 -17.17
C SER A 222 19.24 -35.65 -16.89
N LYS A 223 18.62 -36.13 -17.97
CA LYS A 223 17.94 -37.44 -17.96
C LYS A 223 19.01 -38.51 -17.80
N THR A 224 19.35 -38.80 -16.56
CA THR A 224 20.16 -39.98 -16.29
C THR A 224 19.66 -40.68 -15.05
N SER A 225 19.34 -41.97 -15.28
CA SER A 225 19.07 -43.05 -14.32
C SER A 225 17.79 -43.03 -13.50
N ARG A 226 16.66 -43.33 -14.17
CA ARG A 226 15.82 -44.38 -13.60
C ARG A 226 16.38 -45.71 -14.10
N GLN A 227 17.35 -46.29 -13.43
CA GLN A 227 17.61 -47.73 -13.49
C GLN A 227 16.97 -48.39 -12.26
N LYS A 228 16.24 -49.43 -12.59
CA LYS A 228 15.56 -50.39 -11.73
C LYS A 228 16.48 -50.95 -10.62
N VAL A 229 15.97 -51.07 -9.45
CA VAL A 229 15.89 -52.36 -8.73
C VAL A 229 14.58 -52.30 -7.94
#